data_8d0c8e250d8932f0883d84ad417c541b
#
_entry.id   8d0c8e250d8932f0883d84ad417c541b
#
_cell.length_a   1.000
_cell.length_b   1.000
_cell.length_c   1.000
_cell.angle_alpha   90.00
_cell.angle_beta   90.00
_cell.angle_gamma   90.00
#
_symmetry.space_group_name_H-M   'P 1'
#
loop_
_entity.id
_entity.type
_entity.pdbx_description
1 polymer ?
#
loop_
_entity_poly.entity_id
_entity_poly.type
_entity_poly.pdbx_seq_one_letter_code
_entity_poly.pdbx_strand_id
1 'polypeptide(L)'
;CERARSGVEVKIIFDDFGNIKRFSAESLQTLRDAGVEVIVFNPVHEYVNRLYFNYRDHRKITVIDGETAYTGGVNIADEYANLIDRFGYWKDSGIRLEGEGVWGLTAAFLNMWSFLGGELHEERDYYRPHTSPASDGFCQPFLDGPQNNPDNPAEDTFLQLIGSARRFL
;
A
#
# COMPACT_ATOMS: atom_id res chain seq x y z
N CYS A 1 -12.26 -1.86 -12.04
CA CYS A 1 -13.22 -1.25 -12.98
C CYS A 1 -14.68 -1.58 -12.64
N GLU A 2 -15.05 -2.87 -12.46
CA GLU A 2 -16.45 -3.27 -12.25
C GLU A 2 -17.07 -2.59 -11.01
N ARG A 3 -16.38 -2.59 -9.88
CA ARG A 3 -16.84 -1.96 -8.66
C ARG A 3 -16.99 -0.44 -8.79
N ALA A 4 -16.02 0.22 -9.43
CA ALA A 4 -16.12 1.65 -9.68
C ALA A 4 -17.35 1.99 -10.56
N ARG A 5 -17.60 1.21 -11.62
CA ARG A 5 -18.81 1.38 -12.44
C ARG A 5 -20.12 1.16 -11.69
N SER A 6 -20.09 0.40 -10.61
CA SER A 6 -21.26 0.20 -9.73
C SER A 6 -21.35 1.22 -8.59
N GLY A 7 -20.56 2.29 -8.62
CA GLY A 7 -20.64 3.41 -7.68
C GLY A 7 -19.77 3.27 -6.43
N VAL A 8 -18.88 2.27 -6.38
CA VAL A 8 -17.88 2.19 -5.31
C VAL A 8 -16.76 3.18 -5.58
N GLU A 9 -16.40 3.97 -4.59
CA GLU A 9 -15.20 4.82 -4.65
C GLU A 9 -13.95 3.93 -4.67
N VAL A 10 -13.14 4.05 -5.70
CA VAL A 10 -11.91 3.28 -5.86
C VAL A 10 -10.75 4.21 -6.11
N LYS A 11 -9.77 4.19 -5.22
CA LYS A 11 -8.54 4.99 -5.28
C LYS A 11 -7.32 4.08 -5.39
N ILE A 12 -6.43 4.39 -6.32
CA ILE A 12 -5.20 3.62 -6.56
C ILE A 12 -4.00 4.56 -6.58
N ILE A 13 -2.97 4.23 -5.81
CA ILE A 13 -1.63 4.78 -5.95
C ILE A 13 -0.72 3.66 -6.42
N PHE A 14 0.10 3.91 -7.42
CA PHE A 14 1.16 2.97 -7.80
C PHE A 14 2.45 3.70 -8.14
N ASP A 15 3.57 3.05 -7.85
CA ASP A 15 4.89 3.55 -8.20
C ASP A 15 5.18 3.34 -9.69
N ASP A 16 5.60 4.40 -10.39
CA ASP A 16 5.84 4.33 -11.84
C ASP A 16 7.00 3.41 -12.20
N PHE A 17 8.08 3.41 -11.42
CA PHE A 17 9.28 2.66 -11.74
C PHE A 17 9.03 1.15 -11.87
N GLY A 18 8.25 0.58 -10.96
CA GLY A 18 7.87 -0.84 -11.01
C GLY A 18 6.95 -1.19 -12.17
N ASN A 19 6.34 -0.19 -12.80
CA ASN A 19 5.24 -0.35 -13.75
C ASN A 19 5.56 0.16 -15.19
N ILE A 20 6.71 0.80 -15.42
CA ILE A 20 7.10 1.43 -16.71
C ILE A 20 6.86 0.53 -17.93
N LYS A 21 7.06 -0.78 -17.80
CA LYS A 21 6.90 -1.74 -18.90
C LYS A 21 5.61 -2.56 -18.83
N ARG A 22 4.81 -2.38 -17.78
CA ARG A 22 3.67 -3.26 -17.47
C ARG A 22 2.34 -2.52 -17.48
N PHE A 23 2.37 -1.22 -17.20
CA PHE A 23 1.17 -0.41 -17.14
C PHE A 23 1.18 0.65 -18.24
N SER A 24 0.42 0.40 -19.30
CA SER A 24 0.35 1.31 -20.46
C SER A 24 -0.54 2.52 -20.14
N ALA A 25 -0.34 3.60 -20.90
CA ALA A 25 -1.24 4.75 -20.85
C ALA A 25 -2.71 4.36 -21.15
N GLU A 26 -2.92 3.36 -22.01
CA GLU A 26 -4.24 2.82 -22.33
C GLU A 26 -4.86 2.09 -21.10
N SER A 27 -4.05 1.34 -20.34
CA SER A 27 -4.51 0.69 -19.10
C SER A 27 -4.93 1.72 -18.07
N LEU A 28 -4.15 2.81 -17.92
CA LEU A 28 -4.50 3.94 -17.05
C LEU A 28 -5.82 4.59 -17.48
N GLN A 29 -5.97 4.84 -18.77
CA GLN A 29 -7.18 5.44 -19.29
C GLN A 29 -8.40 4.53 -19.05
N THR A 30 -8.24 3.23 -19.24
CA THR A 30 -9.29 2.24 -18.97
C THR A 30 -9.77 2.27 -17.51
N LEU A 31 -8.84 2.44 -16.55
CA LEU A 31 -9.21 2.60 -15.14
C LEU A 31 -9.98 3.89 -14.90
N ARG A 32 -9.49 5.00 -15.43
CA ARG A 32 -10.13 6.31 -15.28
C ARG A 32 -11.51 6.35 -15.91
N ASP A 33 -11.67 5.79 -17.11
CA ASP A 33 -12.97 5.67 -17.81
C ASP A 33 -13.97 4.80 -17.03
N ALA A 34 -13.47 3.92 -16.20
CA ALA A 34 -14.31 3.11 -15.31
C ALA A 34 -14.66 3.83 -13.98
N GLY A 35 -14.20 5.06 -13.76
CA GLY A 35 -14.43 5.82 -12.54
C GLY A 35 -13.44 5.52 -11.42
N VAL A 36 -12.30 4.89 -11.72
CA VAL A 36 -11.22 4.69 -10.75
C VAL A 36 -10.35 5.94 -10.70
N GLU A 37 -10.12 6.47 -9.52
CA GLU A 37 -9.17 7.54 -9.29
C GLU A 37 -7.76 6.96 -9.19
N VAL A 38 -6.84 7.44 -10.02
CA VAL A 38 -5.48 6.90 -10.10
C VAL A 38 -4.45 8.00 -10.00
N ILE A 39 -3.55 7.84 -9.04
CA ILE A 39 -2.35 8.69 -8.88
C ILE A 39 -1.11 7.84 -9.13
N VAL A 40 -0.24 8.36 -9.98
CA VAL A 40 1.07 7.76 -10.26
C VAL A 40 2.09 8.38 -9.32
N PHE A 41 2.68 7.57 -8.45
CA PHE A 41 3.72 8.04 -7.56
C PHE A 41 5.06 8.12 -8.29
N ASN A 42 5.73 9.26 -8.13
CA ASN A 42 7.08 9.55 -8.61
C ASN A 42 7.30 9.14 -10.08
N PRO A 43 6.59 9.78 -11.05
CA PRO A 43 6.70 9.47 -12.48
C PRO A 43 8.12 9.62 -12.98
N VAL A 44 8.68 8.58 -13.61
CA VAL A 44 10.10 8.54 -14.01
C VAL A 44 10.44 9.57 -15.10
N HIS A 45 9.48 9.90 -15.95
CA HIS A 45 9.68 10.84 -17.06
C HIS A 45 9.70 12.32 -16.63
N GLU A 46 9.20 12.64 -15.43
CA GLU A 46 9.15 14.02 -14.92
C GLU A 46 10.45 14.44 -14.24
N TYR A 47 11.34 13.52 -13.93
CA TYR A 47 12.55 13.80 -13.17
C TYR A 47 13.78 13.88 -14.05
N VAL A 48 14.08 15.09 -14.52
CA VAL A 48 15.36 15.41 -15.16
C VAL A 48 16.52 15.32 -14.15
N ASN A 49 16.22 15.45 -12.85
CA ASN A 49 17.20 15.34 -11.77
C ASN A 49 17.11 13.99 -11.07
N ARG A 50 18.17 13.20 -11.19
CA ARG A 50 18.33 11.86 -10.61
C ARG A 50 18.25 11.77 -9.08
N LEU A 51 18.17 12.90 -8.36
CA LEU A 51 18.18 12.99 -6.90
C LEU A 51 17.02 12.22 -6.25
N TYR A 52 15.84 12.18 -6.89
CA TYR A 52 14.65 11.53 -6.35
C TYR A 52 14.35 10.16 -6.99
N PHE A 53 15.24 9.65 -7.82
CA PHE A 53 15.02 8.38 -8.51
C PHE A 53 14.86 7.20 -7.53
N ASN A 54 15.55 7.24 -6.41
CA ASN A 54 15.52 6.20 -5.38
C ASN A 54 14.34 6.33 -4.40
N TYR A 55 13.61 7.43 -4.44
CA TYR A 55 12.41 7.59 -3.61
C TYR A 55 11.27 6.81 -4.25
N ARG A 56 11.06 5.56 -3.80
CA ARG A 56 10.07 4.65 -4.33
C ARG A 56 9.11 4.18 -3.25
N ASP A 57 7.84 4.03 -3.61
CA ASP A 57 6.85 3.41 -2.74
C ASP A 57 6.74 1.93 -3.06
N HIS A 58 7.25 1.10 -2.16
CA HIS A 58 7.21 -0.36 -2.30
C HIS A 58 6.14 -1.02 -1.42
N ARG A 59 5.34 -0.25 -0.73
CA ARG A 59 4.27 -0.76 0.13
C ARG A 59 3.16 -1.39 -0.70
N LYS A 60 2.59 -2.47 -0.16
CA LYS A 60 1.41 -3.12 -0.70
C LYS A 60 0.32 -3.01 0.35
N ILE A 61 -0.57 -2.07 0.18
CA ILE A 61 -1.67 -1.79 1.08
C ILE A 61 -2.97 -1.84 0.28
N THR A 62 -3.92 -2.64 0.74
CA THR A 62 -5.28 -2.64 0.21
C THR A 62 -6.24 -2.48 1.38
N VAL A 63 -7.10 -1.49 1.33
CA VAL A 63 -8.14 -1.25 2.32
C VAL A 63 -9.50 -1.37 1.64
N ILE A 64 -10.42 -2.05 2.27
CA ILE A 64 -11.79 -2.26 1.79
C ILE A 64 -12.73 -1.73 2.86
N ASP A 65 -13.49 -0.70 2.51
CA ASP A 65 -14.54 -0.06 3.31
C ASP A 65 -14.06 0.45 4.70
N GLY A 66 -12.74 0.59 4.92
CA GLY A 66 -12.18 0.90 6.22
C GLY A 66 -12.33 -0.22 7.26
N GLU A 67 -12.79 -1.40 6.85
CA GLU A 67 -13.11 -2.53 7.73
C GLU A 67 -12.12 -3.67 7.62
N THR A 68 -11.58 -3.89 6.42
CA THR A 68 -10.61 -4.93 6.15
C THR A 68 -9.40 -4.34 5.44
N ALA A 69 -8.21 -4.71 5.87
CA ALA A 69 -6.98 -4.33 5.20
C ALA A 69 -6.10 -5.54 4.91
N TYR A 70 -5.33 -5.45 3.83
CA TYR A 70 -4.32 -6.42 3.44
C TYR A 70 -2.99 -5.70 3.24
N THR A 71 -1.93 -6.32 3.73
CA THR A 71 -0.55 -5.89 3.47
C THR A 71 0.39 -7.09 3.41
N GLY A 72 1.55 -6.93 2.79
CA GLY A 72 2.54 -8.00 2.67
C GLY A 72 3.54 -7.76 1.55
N GLY A 73 4.23 -8.81 1.12
CA GLY A 73 5.25 -8.77 0.07
C GLY A 73 4.70 -8.89 -1.35
N VAL A 74 3.52 -9.47 -1.52
CA VAL A 74 2.94 -9.82 -2.82
C VAL A 74 2.70 -8.60 -3.71
N ASN A 75 3.26 -8.61 -4.91
CA ASN A 75 2.87 -7.69 -5.97
C ASN A 75 1.67 -8.23 -6.76
N ILE A 76 0.90 -7.33 -7.35
CA ILE A 76 -0.22 -7.70 -8.23
C ILE A 76 0.34 -7.96 -9.63
N ALA A 77 0.78 -9.19 -9.89
CA ALA A 77 1.21 -9.65 -11.21
C ALA A 77 1.13 -11.18 -11.30
N ASP A 78 1.02 -11.69 -12.52
CA ASP A 78 0.76 -13.10 -12.82
C ASP A 78 1.84 -14.05 -12.27
N GLU A 79 3.09 -13.63 -12.30
CA GLU A 79 4.21 -14.39 -11.75
C GLU A 79 4.11 -14.59 -10.24
N TYR A 80 3.59 -13.60 -9.49
CA TYR A 80 3.43 -13.71 -8.04
C TYR A 80 2.17 -14.49 -7.65
N ALA A 81 1.19 -14.57 -8.55
CA ALA A 81 0.01 -15.39 -8.40
C ALA A 81 0.20 -16.84 -8.90
N ASN A 82 1.40 -17.20 -9.34
CA ASN A 82 1.73 -18.49 -9.96
C ASN A 82 0.88 -18.82 -11.19
N LEU A 83 0.41 -17.81 -11.91
CA LEU A 83 -0.31 -17.98 -13.18
C LEU A 83 0.66 -18.17 -14.35
N ILE A 84 1.87 -17.65 -14.21
CA ILE A 84 2.99 -17.88 -15.13
C ILE A 84 4.24 -18.28 -14.33
N ASP A 85 5.01 -19.21 -14.88
CA ASP A 85 6.29 -19.63 -14.28
C ASP A 85 7.42 -18.75 -14.82
N ARG A 86 7.75 -17.70 -14.07
CA ARG A 86 8.88 -16.81 -14.38
C ARG A 86 10.07 -17.02 -13.45
N PHE A 87 9.80 -17.36 -12.19
CA PHE A 87 10.79 -17.46 -11.12
C PHE A 87 10.71 -18.80 -10.38
N GLY A 88 10.02 -19.80 -10.93
CA GLY A 88 9.60 -21.00 -10.21
C GLY A 88 8.34 -20.72 -9.37
N TYR A 89 8.01 -21.66 -8.50
CA TYR A 89 6.87 -21.50 -7.60
C TYR A 89 7.11 -20.35 -6.61
N TRP A 90 6.32 -19.29 -6.74
CA TRP A 90 6.42 -18.12 -5.87
C TRP A 90 5.61 -18.34 -4.60
N LYS A 91 6.26 -18.16 -3.46
CA LYS A 91 5.63 -18.16 -2.14
C LYS A 91 5.91 -16.84 -1.45
N ASP A 92 4.87 -16.16 -1.03
CA ASP A 92 4.96 -14.90 -0.33
C ASP A 92 4.13 -14.96 0.97
N SER A 93 4.20 -13.89 1.75
CA SER A 93 3.45 -13.75 2.98
C SER A 93 2.62 -12.48 2.94
N GLY A 94 1.42 -12.56 3.45
CA GLY A 94 0.51 -11.45 3.61
C GLY A 94 -0.27 -11.54 4.90
N ILE A 95 -0.77 -10.41 5.36
CA ILE A 95 -1.61 -10.28 6.53
C ILE A 95 -2.95 -9.72 6.08
N ARG A 96 -4.03 -10.36 6.52
CA ARG A 96 -5.36 -9.79 6.54
C ARG A 96 -5.62 -9.24 7.94
N LEU A 97 -6.03 -7.99 8.03
CA LEU A 97 -6.31 -7.28 9.27
C LEU A 97 -7.76 -6.87 9.29
N GLU A 98 -8.40 -7.05 10.43
CA GLU A 98 -9.75 -6.56 10.75
C GLU A 98 -9.72 -5.88 12.12
N GLY A 99 -10.63 -4.94 12.36
CA GLY A 99 -10.69 -4.20 13.61
C GLY A 99 -9.92 -2.88 13.58
N GLU A 100 -9.66 -2.30 14.74
CA GLU A 100 -9.11 -0.95 14.90
C GLU A 100 -7.74 -0.74 14.20
N GLY A 101 -6.92 -1.78 14.07
CA GLY A 101 -5.64 -1.71 13.37
C GLY A 101 -5.77 -1.36 11.87
N VAL A 102 -6.95 -1.57 11.26
CA VAL A 102 -7.21 -1.19 9.86
C VAL A 102 -7.07 0.31 9.66
N TRP A 103 -7.45 1.11 10.67
CA TRP A 103 -7.32 2.56 10.59
C TRP A 103 -5.88 3.01 10.34
N GLY A 104 -4.89 2.35 10.95
CA GLY A 104 -3.48 2.68 10.71
C GLY A 104 -3.07 2.55 9.24
N LEU A 105 -3.52 1.49 8.55
CA LEU A 105 -3.26 1.31 7.12
C LEU A 105 -4.11 2.24 6.25
N THR A 106 -5.34 2.52 6.66
CA THR A 106 -6.22 3.50 6.00
C THR A 106 -5.59 4.89 6.04
N ALA A 107 -5.21 5.37 7.22
CA ALA A 107 -4.56 6.66 7.41
C ALA A 107 -3.25 6.77 6.61
N ALA A 108 -2.48 5.68 6.55
CA ALA A 108 -1.28 5.60 5.73
C ALA A 108 -1.54 5.86 4.24
N PHE A 109 -2.58 5.24 3.71
CA PHE A 109 -3.00 5.44 2.32
C PHE A 109 -3.52 6.87 2.10
N LEU A 110 -4.42 7.35 2.96
CA LEU A 110 -5.03 8.67 2.85
C LEU A 110 -3.99 9.80 2.93
N ASN A 111 -3.01 9.68 3.83
CA ASN A 111 -1.91 10.64 3.95
C ASN A 111 -1.09 10.70 2.65
N MET A 112 -0.76 9.55 2.05
CA MET A 112 -0.05 9.52 0.79
C MET A 112 -0.90 10.08 -0.34
N TRP A 113 -2.19 9.75 -0.39
CA TRP A 113 -3.13 10.27 -1.38
C TRP A 113 -3.19 11.80 -1.34
N SER A 114 -3.40 12.37 -0.16
CA SER A 114 -3.43 13.82 0.05
C SER A 114 -2.08 14.49 -0.26
N PHE A 115 -0.97 13.88 0.17
CA PHE A 115 0.38 14.38 -0.14
C PHE A 115 0.63 14.48 -1.65
N LEU A 116 0.08 13.58 -2.43
CA LEU A 116 0.17 13.56 -3.89
C LEU A 116 -0.86 14.48 -4.57
N GLY A 117 -1.62 15.26 -3.81
CA GLY A 117 -2.60 16.21 -4.32
C GLY A 117 -3.95 15.60 -4.66
N GLY A 118 -4.21 14.36 -4.23
CA GLY A 118 -5.52 13.73 -4.37
C GLY A 118 -6.56 14.35 -3.43
N GLU A 119 -7.78 14.52 -3.91
CA GLU A 119 -8.89 14.99 -3.11
C GLU A 119 -9.44 13.89 -2.20
N LEU A 120 -9.80 14.26 -0.98
CA LEU A 120 -10.41 13.38 0.00
C LEU A 120 -11.72 14.00 0.51
N HIS A 121 -12.66 13.15 0.85
CA HIS A 121 -13.78 13.52 1.72
C HIS A 121 -13.27 13.80 3.15
N GLU A 122 -14.18 14.09 4.09
CA GLU A 122 -13.77 14.25 5.48
C GLU A 122 -13.20 12.93 6.02
N GLU A 123 -12.14 13.01 6.82
CA GLU A 123 -11.43 11.85 7.37
C GLU A 123 -12.36 10.86 8.07
N ARG A 124 -13.37 11.38 8.78
CA ARG A 124 -14.42 10.58 9.46
C ARG A 124 -15.20 9.66 8.51
N ASP A 125 -15.28 9.98 7.21
CA ASP A 125 -16.01 9.18 6.23
C ASP A 125 -15.30 7.87 5.90
N TYR A 126 -13.97 7.83 6.14
CA TYR A 126 -13.13 6.66 5.93
C TYR A 126 -12.91 5.83 7.20
N TYR A 127 -13.17 6.41 8.36
CA TYR A 127 -13.09 5.69 9.63
C TYR A 127 -14.35 4.88 9.88
N ARG A 128 -14.16 3.61 10.20
CA ARG A 128 -15.25 2.73 10.65
C ARG A 128 -14.94 2.26 12.06
N PRO A 129 -15.81 2.60 13.04
CA PRO A 129 -15.66 2.03 14.37
C PRO A 129 -15.90 0.53 14.32
N HIS A 130 -14.96 -0.22 14.84
CA HIS A 130 -15.01 -1.68 14.84
C HIS A 130 -15.40 -2.22 16.20
N THR A 131 -16.29 -3.23 16.22
CA THR A 131 -16.31 -4.18 17.30
C THR A 131 -15.24 -5.22 16.99
N SER A 132 -14.08 -5.08 17.59
CA SER A 132 -13.00 -6.05 17.37
C SER A 132 -13.47 -7.42 17.83
N PRO A 133 -13.31 -8.46 17.00
CA PRO A 133 -13.43 -9.83 17.48
C PRO A 133 -12.43 -10.03 18.62
N ALA A 134 -12.77 -10.87 19.57
CA ALA A 134 -11.86 -11.23 20.64
C ALA A 134 -10.54 -11.77 20.04
N SER A 135 -9.44 -11.11 20.34
CA SER A 135 -8.12 -11.46 19.83
C SER A 135 -7.13 -11.46 20.98
N ASP A 136 -6.18 -12.40 20.95
CA ASP A 136 -5.14 -12.55 21.97
C ASP A 136 -3.88 -11.72 21.65
N GLY A 137 -3.93 -10.86 20.61
CA GLY A 137 -2.77 -10.11 20.14
C GLY A 137 -3.08 -8.65 19.84
N PHE A 138 -1.99 -7.90 19.67
CA PHE A 138 -2.04 -6.51 19.22
C PHE A 138 -1.45 -6.40 17.82
N CYS A 139 -2.02 -5.53 16.99
CA CYS A 139 -1.48 -5.17 15.70
C CYS A 139 -1.36 -3.65 15.65
N GLN A 140 -0.15 -3.17 15.44
CA GLN A 140 0.13 -1.74 15.32
C GLN A 140 0.82 -1.49 13.97
N PRO A 141 0.08 -1.09 12.93
CA PRO A 141 0.68 -0.61 11.70
C PRO A 141 1.51 0.64 11.98
N PHE A 142 2.72 0.69 11.43
CA PHE A 142 3.52 1.90 11.40
C PHE A 142 4.19 2.04 10.03
N LEU A 143 4.55 3.25 9.70
CA LEU A 143 5.15 3.60 8.43
C LEU A 143 6.47 4.28 8.66
N ASP A 144 7.35 4.08 7.71
CA ASP A 144 8.63 4.73 7.66
C ASP A 144 8.94 5.14 6.21
N GLY A 145 9.85 6.08 6.05
CA GLY A 145 10.23 6.54 4.72
C GLY A 145 11.47 7.41 4.74
N PRO A 146 12.09 7.67 3.57
CA PRO A 146 13.36 8.37 3.47
C PRO A 146 13.27 9.88 3.76
N GLN A 147 12.07 10.45 3.77
CA GLN A 147 11.84 11.86 4.05
C GLN A 147 11.20 12.04 5.42
N ASN A 148 11.65 13.05 6.17
CA ASN A 148 11.15 13.34 7.52
C ASN A 148 11.24 12.16 8.49
N ASN A 149 12.32 11.40 8.40
CA ASN A 149 12.59 10.22 9.20
C ASN A 149 13.92 10.37 9.97
N PRO A 150 14.08 11.39 10.82
CA PRO A 150 15.35 11.63 11.52
C PRO A 150 15.67 10.53 12.53
N ASP A 151 14.65 9.87 13.09
CA ASP A 151 14.78 8.91 14.17
C ASP A 151 14.75 7.45 13.68
N ASN A 152 14.49 7.21 12.38
CA ASN A 152 14.47 5.89 11.75
C ASN A 152 13.73 4.80 12.54
N PRO A 153 12.45 5.01 12.90
CA PRO A 153 11.75 4.15 13.86
C PRO A 153 11.56 2.71 13.39
N ALA A 154 11.55 2.46 12.10
CA ALA A 154 11.47 1.09 11.58
C ALA A 154 12.75 0.32 11.88
N GLU A 155 13.92 0.90 11.61
CA GLU A 155 15.22 0.27 11.93
C GLU A 155 15.34 0.00 13.43
N ASP A 156 15.03 0.98 14.27
CA ASP A 156 15.05 0.83 15.72
C ASP A 156 14.12 -0.28 16.19
N THR A 157 12.93 -0.37 15.62
CA THR A 157 11.97 -1.44 15.94
C THR A 157 12.54 -2.81 15.56
N PHE A 158 13.13 -2.95 14.37
CA PHE A 158 13.77 -4.20 13.95
C PHE A 158 14.95 -4.56 14.87
N LEU A 159 15.80 -3.60 15.20
CA LEU A 159 16.94 -3.84 16.10
C LEU A 159 16.47 -4.27 17.50
N GLN A 160 15.41 -3.68 18.03
CA GLN A 160 14.82 -4.08 19.31
C GLN A 160 14.23 -5.50 19.24
N LEU A 161 13.51 -5.85 18.16
CA LEU A 161 12.97 -7.20 17.97
C LEU A 161 14.10 -8.23 17.88
N ILE A 162 15.13 -7.95 17.09
CA ILE A 162 16.33 -8.79 16.96
C ILE A 162 17.01 -8.96 18.34
N GLY A 163 17.25 -7.84 19.04
CA GLY A 163 17.89 -7.86 20.36
C GLY A 163 17.06 -8.55 21.45
N SER A 164 15.75 -8.64 21.28
CA SER A 164 14.86 -9.32 22.24
C SER A 164 14.76 -10.84 22.04
N ALA A 165 15.26 -11.36 20.93
CA ALA A 165 15.22 -12.77 20.60
C ALA A 165 16.02 -13.60 21.64
N ARG A 166 15.41 -14.70 22.13
CA ARG A 166 16.02 -15.56 23.17
C ARG A 166 16.35 -16.96 22.66
N ARG A 167 15.80 -17.40 21.54
CA ARG A 167 16.00 -18.74 21.02
C ARG A 167 16.28 -18.79 19.54
N PHE A 168 15.48 -18.08 18.75
CA PHE A 168 15.59 -18.02 17.28
C PHE A 168 15.29 -16.60 16.81
N LEU A 169 15.83 -16.31 15.65
CA LEU A 169 15.48 -15.17 14.85
C LEU A 169 15.29 -15.62 13.40
#